data_6df5312d1ec591af051837d9c14e9f11
#
_entry.id   6df5312d1ec591af051837d9c14e9f11
#
_cell.length_a   1.000
_cell.length_b   1.000
_cell.length_c   1.000
_cell.angle_alpha   90.00
_cell.angle_beta   90.00
_cell.angle_gamma   90.00
#
_symmetry.space_group_name_H-M   'P 1'
#
loop_
_entity.id
_entity.type
_entity.pdbx_description
1 polymer ?
#
loop_
_entity_poly.entity_id
_entity_poly.type
_entity_poly.pdbx_seq_one_letter_code
_entity_poly.pdbx_strand_id
1 'polypeptide(L)'
;MQERSRYYKLALAVLAAGLTPHVVLAADAVTATTVNINTTAPSPLPAGFSGFNVPQLRNGVEYFDPKFVAATASLLPGSLRFPAGTASLAFDWQAGHIDTDWLDYLTLSIPPLVDSGTAGILNTAQKLTQAKGGVFLSDFATFANTFGSPVIICFNGYTDNNPSSATQMAQAAQSYGLNVEEWELANEPYLYPMIFPTADSYAAGMFNPYYSDIVSVAPTATAGLFSEGLFPGVKINNPVWDTVLSTYTPSYWNASSVHVYPIVGTLTPEETWKKLNGILAHGTADYINSYLLPLIGAQTPVYITEFNCCKQDSNPYLTYLYNGVFLAEYMARMSSVPNVKAVGINSLYTDNYDSHGLIRAVNDFQNYLVAQVAANPNYSTDTATDPNTQFQFYTSAPGLAMGVANQAINSSSQLWPTTLTGGPTVPILGYDGNPVPAIYAQAYLGNNGKHYLLITNKAAQSLPVRIQVNGVNVTGTLSLTYVSNSNGQAANTAQAPDNVQIQTATSSNPVSVGPNSVTCVTW
;
A
#
# COMPACT_ATOMS: atom_id res chain seq x y z
N MET A 1 60.82 36.31 24.22
CA MET A 1 61.54 35.49 23.23
C MET A 1 62.07 34.23 23.89
N GLN A 2 61.22 33.35 24.34
CA GLN A 2 61.56 32.05 24.92
C GLN A 2 60.29 31.20 25.10
N GLU A 3 59.72 30.75 23.98
CA GLU A 3 58.65 29.73 24.01
C GLU A 3 58.32 29.24 22.57
N ARG A 4 59.36 28.78 21.85
CA ARG A 4 59.17 28.10 20.54
C ARG A 4 60.21 26.99 20.33
N SER A 5 60.45 26.14 21.31
CA SER A 5 61.40 25.02 21.16
C SER A 5 60.97 23.73 21.87
N ARG A 6 59.69 23.38 21.89
CA ARG A 6 59.24 22.11 22.51
C ARG A 6 58.35 21.23 21.64
N TYR A 7 58.13 21.60 20.38
CA TYR A 7 57.21 20.81 19.52
C TYR A 7 57.85 20.02 18.40
N TYR A 8 59.19 19.93 18.33
CA TYR A 8 59.87 19.22 17.24
C TYR A 8 60.59 17.92 17.65
N LYS A 9 60.33 17.36 18.84
CA LYS A 9 60.91 16.09 19.27
C LYS A 9 59.93 14.95 19.55
N LEU A 10 58.67 15.04 19.09
CA LEU A 10 57.67 13.96 19.27
C LEU A 10 57.17 13.38 17.94
N ALA A 11 57.82 13.66 16.81
CA ALA A 11 57.38 13.23 15.49
C ALA A 11 58.27 12.17 14.80
N LEU A 12 59.18 11.50 15.56
CA LEU A 12 60.09 10.51 14.92
C LEU A 12 60.20 9.18 15.69
N ALA A 13 59.23 8.83 16.52
CA ALA A 13 59.27 7.58 17.29
C ALA A 13 58.07 6.66 17.05
N VAL A 14 57.32 6.78 15.95
CA VAL A 14 56.12 5.93 15.64
C VAL A 14 56.24 5.33 14.24
N LEU A 15 57.40 4.96 13.78
CA LEU A 15 57.56 4.29 12.47
C LEU A 15 58.40 3.02 12.54
N ALA A 16 58.31 2.29 13.62
CA ALA A 16 58.92 0.96 13.73
C ALA A 16 58.10 0.05 14.69
N ALA A 17 56.81 -0.07 14.46
CA ALA A 17 55.97 -1.06 15.14
C ALA A 17 55.21 -1.87 14.08
N GLY A 18 55.80 -3.02 13.76
CA GLY A 18 55.11 -4.23 13.41
C GLY A 18 54.10 -4.19 12.25
N LEU A 19 54.58 -4.48 11.03
CA LEU A 19 53.77 -5.17 10.02
C LEU A 19 53.37 -6.55 10.59
N THR A 20 52.34 -6.60 11.44
CA THR A 20 51.60 -7.85 11.62
C THR A 20 50.93 -8.15 10.30
N PRO A 21 51.12 -9.34 9.69
CA PRO A 21 50.32 -9.73 8.54
C PRO A 21 48.88 -9.71 9.00
N HIS A 22 48.09 -8.74 8.52
CA HIS A 22 46.65 -8.86 8.58
C HIS A 22 46.32 -10.12 7.77
N VAL A 23 46.04 -11.20 8.46
CA VAL A 23 45.31 -12.34 7.90
C VAL A 23 43.99 -11.71 7.44
N VAL A 24 43.92 -11.41 6.19
CA VAL A 24 42.64 -11.18 5.52
C VAL A 24 41.94 -12.54 5.60
N LEU A 25 41.15 -12.73 6.67
CA LEU A 25 40.19 -13.82 6.69
C LEU A 25 39.39 -13.62 5.41
N ALA A 26 39.55 -14.55 4.46
CA ALA A 26 38.72 -14.60 3.29
C ALA A 26 37.28 -14.50 3.80
N ALA A 27 36.58 -13.42 3.45
CA ALA A 27 35.16 -13.32 3.81
C ALA A 27 34.53 -14.59 3.26
N ASP A 28 33.90 -15.37 4.14
CA ASP A 28 33.23 -16.62 3.74
C ASP A 28 32.37 -16.30 2.54
N ALA A 29 32.59 -17.01 1.45
CA ALA A 29 31.87 -16.77 0.21
C ALA A 29 30.37 -16.92 0.50
N VAL A 30 29.63 -15.81 0.43
CA VAL A 30 28.20 -15.82 0.72
C VAL A 30 27.53 -16.86 -0.19
N THR A 31 26.96 -17.88 0.41
CA THR A 31 26.27 -18.95 -0.34
C THR A 31 25.11 -18.35 -1.12
N ALA A 32 25.08 -18.59 -2.44
CA ALA A 32 24.01 -18.11 -3.30
C ALA A 32 22.65 -18.69 -2.88
N THR A 33 21.62 -17.86 -2.83
CA THR A 33 20.24 -18.34 -2.79
C THR A 33 19.87 -18.88 -4.14
N THR A 34 19.36 -20.11 -4.22
CA THR A 34 18.80 -20.68 -5.45
C THR A 34 17.28 -20.52 -5.44
N VAL A 35 16.75 -19.87 -6.46
CA VAL A 35 15.32 -19.74 -6.75
C VAL A 35 14.98 -20.71 -7.85
N ASN A 36 14.16 -21.71 -7.58
CA ASN A 36 13.66 -22.65 -8.58
C ASN A 36 12.19 -22.37 -8.89
N ILE A 37 11.88 -22.08 -10.14
CA ILE A 37 10.57 -21.71 -10.65
C ILE A 37 9.94 -22.97 -11.27
N ASN A 38 8.74 -23.33 -10.80
CA ASN A 38 7.97 -24.44 -11.36
C ASN A 38 6.93 -23.91 -12.35
N THR A 39 7.19 -24.05 -13.64
CA THR A 39 6.26 -23.58 -14.69
C THR A 39 5.16 -24.58 -15.04
N THR A 40 5.14 -25.77 -14.43
CA THR A 40 4.13 -26.81 -14.73
C THR A 40 2.83 -26.65 -13.94
N ALA A 41 2.81 -25.76 -12.95
CA ALA A 41 1.66 -25.54 -12.06
C ALA A 41 1.32 -24.03 -11.95
N PRO A 42 0.96 -23.34 -13.05
CA PRO A 42 0.59 -21.95 -12.99
C PRO A 42 -0.71 -21.74 -12.22
N SER A 43 -0.81 -20.59 -11.53
CA SER A 43 -2.05 -20.12 -10.92
C SER A 43 -2.44 -18.78 -11.56
N PRO A 44 -3.74 -18.50 -11.75
CA PRO A 44 -4.18 -17.22 -12.27
C PRO A 44 -3.84 -16.10 -11.27
N LEU A 45 -3.43 -14.95 -11.80
CA LEU A 45 -3.25 -13.71 -11.06
C LEU A 45 -4.41 -12.75 -11.44
N PRO A 46 -5.19 -12.26 -10.48
CA PRO A 46 -6.22 -11.27 -10.76
C PRO A 46 -5.64 -10.03 -11.43
N ALA A 47 -6.34 -9.46 -12.40
CA ALA A 47 -5.96 -8.20 -13.02
C ALA A 47 -6.02 -7.08 -11.95
N GLY A 48 -5.06 -6.16 -11.99
CA GLY A 48 -5.04 -5.05 -11.05
C GLY A 48 -4.78 -5.43 -9.59
N PHE A 49 -4.16 -6.58 -9.33
CA PHE A 49 -3.96 -7.15 -8.00
C PHE A 49 -3.31 -6.18 -7.01
N SER A 50 -2.25 -5.47 -7.41
CA SER A 50 -1.54 -4.49 -6.58
C SER A 50 -2.10 -3.09 -6.83
N GLY A 51 -2.95 -2.62 -5.94
CA GLY A 51 -3.72 -1.40 -6.06
C GLY A 51 -3.38 -0.33 -5.04
N PHE A 52 -4.11 0.78 -5.12
CA PHE A 52 -3.91 1.94 -4.27
C PHE A 52 -5.22 2.59 -3.83
N ASN A 53 -5.26 3.07 -2.60
CA ASN A 53 -6.25 4.05 -2.17
C ASN A 53 -5.91 5.41 -2.77
N VAL A 54 -6.94 6.11 -3.27
CA VAL A 54 -6.82 7.43 -3.89
C VAL A 54 -7.60 8.46 -3.06
N PRO A 55 -7.06 8.94 -1.92
CA PRO A 55 -7.80 9.73 -0.92
C PRO A 55 -7.95 11.20 -1.30
N GLN A 56 -8.54 11.50 -2.47
CA GLN A 56 -8.68 12.87 -2.97
C GLN A 56 -9.59 13.77 -2.14
N LEU A 57 -10.45 13.20 -1.31
CA LEU A 57 -11.23 13.99 -0.33
C LEU A 57 -10.34 14.66 0.71
N ARG A 58 -9.14 14.13 0.97
CA ARG A 58 -8.21 14.61 1.99
C ARG A 58 -6.99 15.34 1.43
N ASN A 59 -6.89 15.48 0.11
CA ASN A 59 -5.70 16.00 -0.56
C ASN A 59 -6.04 17.20 -1.44
N GLY A 60 -5.07 18.10 -1.61
CA GLY A 60 -5.21 19.28 -2.45
C GLY A 60 -5.10 19.02 -3.96
N VAL A 61 -4.52 17.89 -4.38
CA VAL A 61 -4.29 17.60 -5.79
C VAL A 61 -5.56 17.13 -6.50
N GLU A 62 -5.70 17.50 -7.77
CA GLU A 62 -6.80 17.05 -8.62
C GLU A 62 -6.44 15.77 -9.39
N TYR A 63 -7.47 14.97 -9.77
CA TYR A 63 -7.28 13.77 -10.58
C TYR A 63 -6.64 14.03 -11.95
N PHE A 64 -6.88 15.19 -12.51
CA PHE A 64 -6.40 15.58 -13.85
C PHE A 64 -5.09 16.37 -13.84
N ASP A 65 -4.46 16.61 -12.68
CA ASP A 65 -3.13 17.22 -12.64
C ASP A 65 -2.13 16.34 -13.43
N PRO A 66 -1.52 16.86 -14.52
CA PRO A 66 -0.71 16.06 -15.41
C PRO A 66 0.56 15.50 -14.75
N LYS A 67 1.09 16.18 -13.73
CA LYS A 67 2.26 15.70 -12.98
C LYS A 67 1.86 14.58 -12.03
N PHE A 68 0.68 14.68 -11.41
CA PHE A 68 0.14 13.61 -10.58
C PHE A 68 -0.18 12.38 -11.42
N VAL A 69 -0.82 12.54 -12.57
CA VAL A 69 -1.08 11.45 -13.53
C VAL A 69 0.23 10.78 -13.97
N ALA A 70 1.26 11.57 -14.33
CA ALA A 70 2.55 11.03 -14.73
C ALA A 70 3.25 10.27 -13.59
N ALA A 71 3.22 10.81 -12.37
CA ALA A 71 3.78 10.14 -11.19
C ALA A 71 3.04 8.82 -10.89
N THR A 72 1.71 8.82 -10.99
CA THR A 72 0.89 7.61 -10.83
C THR A 72 1.22 6.56 -11.89
N ALA A 73 1.34 6.97 -13.17
CA ALA A 73 1.72 6.06 -14.26
C ALA A 73 3.04 5.33 -13.99
N SER A 74 4.01 6.00 -13.36
CA SER A 74 5.31 5.41 -13.02
C SER A 74 5.23 4.29 -11.98
N LEU A 75 4.14 4.23 -11.21
CA LEU A 75 3.88 3.17 -10.23
C LEU A 75 3.16 1.96 -10.83
N LEU A 76 2.72 2.04 -12.08
CA LEU A 76 1.95 0.98 -12.77
C LEU A 76 0.75 0.52 -11.91
N PRO A 77 -0.23 1.40 -11.66
CA PRO A 77 -1.31 1.12 -10.73
C PRO A 77 -2.13 -0.09 -11.18
N GLY A 78 -2.49 -0.93 -10.23
CA GLY A 78 -3.52 -1.94 -10.39
C GLY A 78 -4.91 -1.37 -10.06
N SER A 79 -5.64 -1.98 -9.12
CA SER A 79 -6.94 -1.47 -8.68
C SER A 79 -6.81 -0.11 -7.97
N LEU A 80 -7.84 0.74 -8.11
CA LEU A 80 -7.91 2.05 -7.46
C LEU A 80 -9.19 2.13 -6.62
N ARG A 81 -9.09 2.57 -5.35
CA ARG A 81 -10.22 2.68 -4.44
C ARG A 81 -10.69 4.13 -4.28
N PHE A 82 -11.99 4.37 -4.54
CA PHE A 82 -12.69 5.65 -4.46
C PHE A 82 -13.82 5.62 -3.42
N PRO A 83 -14.12 6.71 -2.72
CA PRO A 83 -13.36 7.96 -2.58
C PRO A 83 -12.26 7.85 -1.52
N ALA A 84 -12.10 6.68 -0.93
CA ALA A 84 -11.19 6.22 0.10
C ALA A 84 -11.43 6.75 1.53
N GLY A 85 -11.33 5.84 2.50
CA GLY A 85 -11.13 6.08 3.92
C GLY A 85 -12.23 6.85 4.67
N THR A 86 -11.84 7.33 5.86
CA THR A 86 -12.68 8.01 6.85
C THR A 86 -13.46 9.21 6.29
N ALA A 87 -12.93 9.92 5.31
CA ALA A 87 -13.62 11.08 4.73
C ALA A 87 -14.90 10.69 3.97
N SER A 88 -15.10 9.42 3.60
CA SER A 88 -16.33 8.97 2.94
C SER A 88 -17.58 9.03 3.83
N LEU A 89 -17.42 9.14 5.17
CA LEU A 89 -18.52 9.07 6.13
C LEU A 89 -19.60 10.14 5.92
N ALA A 90 -19.24 11.30 5.39
CA ALA A 90 -20.16 12.41 5.12
C ALA A 90 -20.05 12.90 3.66
N PHE A 91 -19.54 12.07 2.77
CA PHE A 91 -19.34 12.42 1.36
C PHE A 91 -20.62 12.22 0.55
N ASP A 92 -21.12 13.30 -0.04
CA ASP A 92 -22.15 13.26 -1.06
C ASP A 92 -21.47 13.13 -2.44
N TRP A 93 -21.55 11.96 -3.03
CA TRP A 93 -20.91 11.66 -4.31
C TRP A 93 -21.55 12.41 -5.49
N GLN A 94 -22.83 12.83 -5.39
CA GLN A 94 -23.52 13.58 -6.44
C GLN A 94 -23.11 15.07 -6.42
N ALA A 95 -23.00 15.65 -5.22
CA ALA A 95 -22.53 17.01 -5.03
C ALA A 95 -20.99 17.12 -5.13
N GLY A 96 -20.26 16.01 -4.94
CA GLY A 96 -18.80 15.99 -4.93
C GLY A 96 -18.17 16.60 -3.67
N HIS A 97 -18.94 16.79 -2.60
CA HIS A 97 -18.50 17.47 -1.38
C HIS A 97 -18.78 16.64 -0.13
N ILE A 98 -18.13 17.02 0.96
CA ILE A 98 -18.62 16.66 2.30
C ILE A 98 -19.91 17.47 2.55
N ASP A 99 -21.02 16.76 2.74
CA ASP A 99 -22.30 17.39 3.04
C ASP A 99 -22.29 18.01 4.43
N THR A 100 -22.75 19.26 4.55
CA THR A 100 -22.69 20.01 5.81
C THR A 100 -23.66 19.47 6.84
N ASP A 101 -24.87 19.11 6.44
CA ASP A 101 -25.89 18.60 7.36
C ASP A 101 -25.47 17.21 7.89
N TRP A 102 -24.86 16.39 7.05
CA TRP A 102 -24.30 15.09 7.45
C TRP A 102 -23.10 15.25 8.37
N LEU A 103 -22.21 16.21 8.08
CA LEU A 103 -21.08 16.52 8.94
C LEU A 103 -21.56 17.00 10.33
N ASP A 104 -22.53 17.91 10.38
CA ASP A 104 -23.11 18.42 11.61
C ASP A 104 -23.81 17.27 12.39
N TYR A 105 -24.55 16.40 11.72
CA TYR A 105 -25.13 15.22 12.34
C TYR A 105 -24.08 14.35 13.02
N LEU A 106 -22.94 14.10 12.39
CA LEU A 106 -21.87 13.26 12.94
C LEU A 106 -21.13 13.94 14.10
N THR A 107 -20.93 15.26 14.03
CA THR A 107 -20.03 15.99 14.94
C THR A 107 -20.72 16.77 16.04
N LEU A 108 -21.96 17.23 15.81
CA LEU A 108 -22.72 18.07 16.75
C LEU A 108 -23.83 17.33 17.50
N SER A 109 -24.10 16.08 17.19
CA SER A 109 -25.00 15.24 17.99
C SER A 109 -24.53 15.15 19.45
N ILE A 110 -25.44 14.88 20.38
CA ILE A 110 -25.12 14.78 21.82
C ILE A 110 -25.48 13.37 22.32
N PRO A 111 -24.47 12.49 22.59
CA PRO A 111 -23.04 12.70 22.36
C PRO A 111 -22.70 12.70 20.85
N PRO A 112 -21.54 13.26 20.45
CA PRO A 112 -21.07 13.16 19.07
C PRO A 112 -20.96 11.72 18.60
N LEU A 113 -21.30 11.46 17.33
CA LEU A 113 -21.28 10.10 16.75
C LEU A 113 -19.89 9.63 16.34
N VAL A 114 -18.96 10.59 16.18
CA VAL A 114 -17.55 10.35 15.83
C VAL A 114 -16.63 11.04 16.83
N ASP A 115 -15.42 10.54 16.99
CA ASP A 115 -14.41 11.17 17.83
C ASP A 115 -13.85 12.47 17.23
N SER A 116 -13.12 13.24 18.04
CA SER A 116 -12.55 14.53 17.62
C SER A 116 -11.51 14.41 16.49
N GLY A 117 -10.81 13.30 16.37
CA GLY A 117 -9.86 13.04 15.29
C GLY A 117 -10.60 12.87 13.97
N THR A 118 -11.61 12.01 13.94
CA THR A 118 -12.52 11.83 12.80
C THR A 118 -13.20 13.14 12.41
N ALA A 119 -13.74 13.90 13.37
CA ALA A 119 -14.33 15.20 13.11
C ALA A 119 -13.33 16.18 12.45
N GLY A 120 -12.08 16.19 12.88
CA GLY A 120 -11.00 16.98 12.28
C GLY A 120 -10.73 16.60 10.81
N ILE A 121 -10.73 15.29 10.49
CA ILE A 121 -10.58 14.79 9.13
C ILE A 121 -11.74 15.26 8.25
N LEU A 122 -12.97 15.10 8.70
CA LEU A 122 -14.17 15.48 7.95
C LEU A 122 -14.24 17.00 7.70
N ASN A 123 -13.95 17.82 8.70
CA ASN A 123 -13.90 19.28 8.56
C ASN A 123 -12.81 19.74 7.57
N THR A 124 -11.67 19.05 7.54
CA THR A 124 -10.61 19.34 6.57
C THR A 124 -11.04 18.94 5.17
N ALA A 125 -11.62 17.76 5.02
CA ALA A 125 -12.13 17.27 3.74
C ALA A 125 -13.23 18.17 3.17
N GLN A 126 -14.12 18.73 4.03
CA GLN A 126 -15.12 19.69 3.60
C GLN A 126 -14.48 20.92 2.94
N LYS A 127 -13.49 21.52 3.60
CA LYS A 127 -12.79 22.71 3.07
C LYS A 127 -12.05 22.41 1.77
N LEU A 128 -11.42 21.23 1.68
CA LEU A 128 -10.67 20.81 0.49
C LEU A 128 -11.59 20.52 -0.69
N THR A 129 -12.69 19.79 -0.48
CA THR A 129 -13.65 19.48 -1.56
C THR A 129 -14.31 20.75 -2.06
N GLN A 130 -14.63 21.71 -1.16
CA GLN A 130 -15.13 23.03 -1.55
C GLN A 130 -14.09 23.81 -2.37
N ALA A 131 -12.82 23.84 -1.95
CA ALA A 131 -11.75 24.57 -2.65
C ALA A 131 -11.50 24.03 -4.06
N LYS A 132 -11.69 22.71 -4.26
CA LYS A 132 -11.55 22.04 -5.56
C LYS A 132 -12.78 22.14 -6.47
N GLY A 133 -13.86 22.77 -6.02
CA GLY A 133 -15.12 22.78 -6.79
C GLY A 133 -15.86 21.44 -6.76
N GLY A 134 -15.33 20.42 -6.10
CA GLY A 134 -15.88 19.09 -5.94
C GLY A 134 -14.86 17.98 -6.24
N VAL A 135 -15.21 16.77 -5.83
CA VAL A 135 -14.48 15.51 -6.16
C VAL A 135 -15.49 14.56 -6.76
N PHE A 136 -15.52 14.48 -8.07
CA PHE A 136 -16.58 13.78 -8.79
C PHE A 136 -16.17 12.38 -9.22
N LEU A 137 -17.14 11.46 -9.26
CA LEU A 137 -16.96 10.11 -9.78
C LEU A 137 -16.52 10.11 -11.25
N SER A 138 -16.98 11.10 -12.06
CA SER A 138 -16.57 11.29 -13.44
C SER A 138 -15.08 11.58 -13.61
N ASP A 139 -14.52 12.39 -12.70
CA ASP A 139 -13.11 12.76 -12.73
C ASP A 139 -12.23 11.57 -12.30
N PHE A 140 -12.68 10.86 -11.27
CA PHE A 140 -12.07 9.60 -10.89
C PHE A 140 -12.13 8.56 -12.02
N ALA A 141 -13.27 8.47 -12.73
CA ALA A 141 -13.41 7.56 -13.86
C ALA A 141 -12.42 7.90 -14.99
N THR A 142 -12.25 9.17 -15.30
CA THR A 142 -11.26 9.63 -16.28
C THR A 142 -9.84 9.24 -15.85
N PHE A 143 -9.53 9.45 -14.58
CA PHE A 143 -8.24 9.08 -13.99
C PHE A 143 -8.00 7.55 -14.04
N ALA A 144 -8.93 6.74 -13.54
CA ALA A 144 -8.82 5.29 -13.53
C ALA A 144 -8.72 4.69 -14.94
N ASN A 145 -9.55 5.19 -15.88
CA ASN A 145 -9.54 4.74 -17.27
C ASN A 145 -8.23 5.09 -18.01
N THR A 146 -7.52 6.15 -17.59
CA THR A 146 -6.19 6.49 -18.13
C THR A 146 -5.20 5.34 -17.95
N PHE A 147 -5.33 4.56 -16.87
CA PHE A 147 -4.44 3.43 -16.56
C PHE A 147 -5.07 2.07 -16.91
N GLY A 148 -6.35 2.04 -17.30
CA GLY A 148 -7.11 0.79 -17.46
C GLY A 148 -7.28 0.04 -16.12
N SER A 149 -7.26 0.76 -15.01
CA SER A 149 -7.33 0.20 -13.66
C SER A 149 -8.73 -0.28 -13.33
N PRO A 150 -8.90 -1.51 -12.81
CA PRO A 150 -10.13 -1.87 -12.11
C PRO A 150 -10.33 -0.98 -10.89
N VAL A 151 -11.56 -0.87 -10.41
CA VAL A 151 -11.85 0.02 -9.28
C VAL A 151 -12.64 -0.66 -8.17
N ILE A 152 -12.40 -0.19 -6.95
CA ILE A 152 -13.15 -0.49 -5.74
C ILE A 152 -13.88 0.79 -5.35
N ILE A 153 -15.19 0.71 -5.13
CA ILE A 153 -16.00 1.87 -4.74
C ILE A 153 -16.54 1.66 -3.34
N CYS A 154 -16.18 2.59 -2.44
CA CYS A 154 -16.68 2.62 -1.08
C CYS A 154 -17.87 3.58 -0.97
N PHE A 155 -19.02 3.06 -0.56
CA PHE A 155 -20.21 3.87 -0.30
C PHE A 155 -20.14 4.60 1.04
N ASN A 156 -20.80 5.77 1.08
CA ASN A 156 -21.17 6.39 2.33
C ASN A 156 -22.36 5.65 2.95
N GLY A 157 -22.08 4.72 3.84
CA GLY A 157 -23.11 3.97 4.54
C GLY A 157 -23.49 4.54 5.90
N TYR A 158 -23.05 5.74 6.23
CA TYR A 158 -23.24 6.34 7.56
C TYR A 158 -24.33 7.38 7.57
N THR A 159 -24.38 8.20 6.57
CA THR A 159 -25.26 9.37 6.50
C THR A 159 -26.13 9.38 5.24
N ASP A 160 -25.69 8.78 4.16
CA ASP A 160 -26.52 8.58 2.98
C ASP A 160 -27.49 7.40 3.21
N ASN A 161 -28.66 7.73 3.72
CA ASN A 161 -29.71 6.75 4.02
C ASN A 161 -30.63 6.46 2.83
N ASN A 162 -30.24 6.86 1.62
CA ASN A 162 -31.03 6.68 0.41
C ASN A 162 -30.51 5.51 -0.45
N PRO A 163 -31.13 4.32 -0.41
CA PRO A 163 -30.69 3.19 -1.24
C PRO A 163 -30.64 3.49 -2.74
N SER A 164 -31.52 4.39 -3.22
CA SER A 164 -31.49 4.79 -4.62
C SER A 164 -30.23 5.61 -4.97
N SER A 165 -29.57 6.24 -4.02
CA SER A 165 -28.27 6.89 -4.23
C SER A 165 -27.19 5.87 -4.63
N ALA A 166 -27.14 4.70 -3.95
CA ALA A 166 -26.21 3.62 -4.29
C ALA A 166 -26.49 3.07 -5.71
N THR A 167 -27.77 2.85 -6.06
CA THR A 167 -28.17 2.44 -7.41
C THR A 167 -27.72 3.45 -8.46
N GLN A 168 -27.94 4.75 -8.22
CA GLN A 168 -27.52 5.81 -9.13
C GLN A 168 -26.00 5.88 -9.26
N MET A 169 -25.25 5.69 -8.16
CA MET A 169 -23.80 5.65 -8.21
C MET A 169 -23.30 4.47 -9.03
N ALA A 170 -23.92 3.29 -8.90
CA ALA A 170 -23.59 2.11 -9.68
C ALA A 170 -23.89 2.33 -11.18
N GLN A 171 -25.04 2.94 -11.51
CA GLN A 171 -25.40 3.31 -12.89
C GLN A 171 -24.43 4.35 -13.47
N ALA A 172 -24.05 5.36 -12.69
CA ALA A 172 -23.08 6.36 -13.10
C ALA A 172 -21.70 5.74 -13.35
N ALA A 173 -21.20 4.89 -12.44
CA ALA A 173 -19.95 4.16 -12.64
C ALA A 173 -19.94 3.35 -13.94
N GLN A 174 -21.03 2.65 -14.23
CA GLN A 174 -21.20 1.90 -15.47
C GLN A 174 -21.22 2.82 -16.68
N SER A 175 -21.93 3.96 -16.61
CA SER A 175 -22.01 4.93 -17.71
C SER A 175 -20.67 5.60 -18.04
N TYR A 176 -19.80 5.75 -17.02
CA TYR A 176 -18.45 6.27 -17.17
C TYR A 176 -17.44 5.19 -17.61
N GLY A 177 -17.88 3.95 -17.81
CA GLY A 177 -17.04 2.84 -18.27
C GLY A 177 -16.06 2.33 -17.19
N LEU A 178 -16.37 2.52 -15.92
CA LEU A 178 -15.56 1.97 -14.83
C LEU A 178 -15.71 0.45 -14.76
N ASN A 179 -14.59 -0.24 -14.66
CA ASN A 179 -14.53 -1.66 -14.35
C ASN A 179 -14.55 -1.84 -12.82
N VAL A 180 -15.75 -1.85 -12.23
CA VAL A 180 -15.90 -2.01 -10.77
C VAL A 180 -15.76 -3.47 -10.41
N GLU A 181 -14.72 -3.82 -9.64
CA GLU A 181 -14.48 -5.17 -9.13
C GLU A 181 -15.19 -5.42 -7.80
N GLU A 182 -15.36 -4.37 -7.00
CA GLU A 182 -15.93 -4.47 -5.67
C GLU A 182 -16.68 -3.19 -5.29
N TRP A 183 -17.80 -3.38 -4.61
CA TRP A 183 -18.57 -2.37 -3.89
C TRP A 183 -18.37 -2.59 -2.39
N GLU A 184 -17.61 -1.71 -1.76
CA GLU A 184 -17.38 -1.73 -0.32
C GLU A 184 -18.47 -0.93 0.40
N LEU A 185 -19.13 -1.56 1.37
CA LEU A 185 -20.27 -0.96 2.04
C LEU A 185 -19.84 -0.33 3.37
N ALA A 186 -19.58 0.96 3.33
CA ALA A 186 -19.04 1.80 4.40
C ALA A 186 -17.55 1.54 4.74
N ASN A 187 -16.85 2.56 5.23
CA ASN A 187 -15.46 2.46 5.67
C ASN A 187 -15.36 2.18 7.18
N GLU A 188 -14.80 1.04 7.58
CA GLU A 188 -14.51 0.68 8.98
C GLU A 188 -15.70 0.82 9.97
N PRO A 189 -16.91 0.27 9.66
CA PRO A 189 -18.10 0.47 10.48
C PRO A 189 -17.92 -0.01 11.93
N TYR A 190 -17.04 -0.97 12.17
CA TYR A 190 -16.69 -1.48 13.50
C TYR A 190 -15.99 -0.46 14.41
N LEU A 191 -15.52 0.66 13.88
CA LEU A 191 -14.91 1.77 14.64
C LEU A 191 -15.94 2.79 15.13
N TYR A 192 -17.19 2.73 14.65
CA TYR A 192 -18.21 3.73 14.92
C TYR A 192 -19.43 3.13 15.66
N PRO A 193 -19.26 2.68 16.93
CA PRO A 193 -20.32 2.01 17.67
C PRO A 193 -21.52 2.89 18.02
N MET A 194 -21.39 4.20 17.89
CA MET A 194 -22.51 5.14 18.07
C MET A 194 -23.46 5.12 16.86
N ILE A 195 -22.98 4.69 15.68
CA ILE A 195 -23.75 4.58 14.44
C ILE A 195 -24.14 3.11 14.23
N PHE A 196 -23.19 2.21 14.33
CA PHE A 196 -23.38 0.77 14.22
C PHE A 196 -22.96 0.07 15.52
N PRO A 197 -23.88 -0.02 16.51
CA PRO A 197 -23.57 -0.63 17.80
C PRO A 197 -23.13 -2.10 17.71
N THR A 198 -23.61 -2.82 16.70
CA THR A 198 -23.31 -4.23 16.46
C THR A 198 -23.16 -4.51 14.97
N ALA A 199 -22.56 -5.64 14.61
CA ALA A 199 -22.53 -6.11 13.23
C ALA A 199 -23.93 -6.37 12.66
N ASP A 200 -24.91 -6.79 13.51
CA ASP A 200 -26.31 -6.92 13.10
C ASP A 200 -26.92 -5.58 12.69
N SER A 201 -26.64 -4.50 13.44
CA SER A 201 -27.13 -3.15 13.09
C SER A 201 -26.53 -2.65 11.79
N TYR A 202 -25.26 -2.93 11.53
CA TYR A 202 -24.61 -2.67 10.26
C TYR A 202 -25.25 -3.50 9.14
N ALA A 203 -25.38 -4.80 9.32
CA ALA A 203 -26.01 -5.69 8.34
C ALA A 203 -27.45 -5.25 8.03
N ALA A 204 -28.26 -4.96 9.03
CA ALA A 204 -29.66 -4.54 8.84
C ALA A 204 -29.78 -3.15 8.19
N GLY A 205 -28.94 -2.20 8.59
CA GLY A 205 -28.98 -0.81 8.12
C GLY A 205 -28.46 -0.62 6.70
N MET A 206 -27.39 -1.34 6.36
CA MET A 206 -26.72 -1.17 5.06
C MET A 206 -27.21 -2.14 3.99
N PHE A 207 -27.60 -3.36 4.36
CA PHE A 207 -27.61 -4.42 3.39
C PHE A 207 -28.95 -4.74 2.79
N ASN A 208 -30.00 -4.64 3.56
CA ASN A 208 -31.27 -5.07 3.04
C ASN A 208 -31.74 -4.22 1.84
N PRO A 209 -31.57 -2.89 1.85
CA PRO A 209 -31.84 -2.13 0.64
C PRO A 209 -30.65 -2.04 -0.34
N TYR A 210 -29.41 -1.82 0.16
CA TYR A 210 -28.27 -1.50 -0.72
C TYR A 210 -27.77 -2.69 -1.54
N TYR A 211 -27.69 -3.87 -0.96
CA TYR A 211 -27.23 -5.06 -1.67
C TYR A 211 -28.13 -5.40 -2.86
N SER A 212 -29.44 -5.48 -2.65
CA SER A 212 -30.38 -5.80 -3.72
C SER A 212 -30.35 -4.77 -4.85
N ASP A 213 -30.23 -3.50 -4.50
CA ASP A 213 -30.23 -2.38 -5.42
C ASP A 213 -28.94 -2.35 -6.26
N ILE A 214 -27.78 -2.51 -5.63
CA ILE A 214 -26.49 -2.57 -6.33
C ILE A 214 -26.42 -3.80 -7.23
N VAL A 215 -26.76 -4.97 -6.73
CA VAL A 215 -26.68 -6.23 -7.49
C VAL A 215 -27.65 -6.22 -8.70
N SER A 216 -28.75 -5.49 -8.62
CA SER A 216 -29.69 -5.33 -9.73
C SER A 216 -29.06 -4.58 -10.91
N VAL A 217 -28.12 -3.69 -10.66
CA VAL A 217 -27.46 -2.82 -11.66
C VAL A 217 -26.08 -3.33 -12.01
N ALA A 218 -25.31 -3.77 -11.01
CA ALA A 218 -23.92 -4.15 -11.15
C ALA A 218 -23.69 -5.49 -10.40
N PRO A 219 -23.82 -6.64 -11.06
CA PRO A 219 -23.67 -7.96 -10.44
C PRO A 219 -22.18 -8.31 -10.20
N THR A 220 -21.45 -7.43 -9.55
CA THR A 220 -20.07 -7.61 -9.15
C THR A 220 -19.96 -7.92 -7.66
N ALA A 221 -18.74 -8.15 -7.15
CA ALA A 221 -18.53 -8.44 -5.75
C ALA A 221 -19.03 -7.29 -4.86
N THR A 222 -19.83 -7.63 -3.86
CA THR A 222 -20.28 -6.72 -2.80
C THR A 222 -19.67 -7.19 -1.50
N ALA A 223 -18.84 -6.38 -0.88
CA ALA A 223 -18.06 -6.77 0.28
C ALA A 223 -18.62 -6.20 1.58
N GLY A 224 -18.79 -7.08 2.55
CA GLY A 224 -18.96 -6.72 3.95
C GLY A 224 -17.59 -6.41 4.58
N LEU A 225 -17.51 -5.34 5.37
CA LEU A 225 -16.27 -4.93 6.00
C LEU A 225 -16.07 -5.63 7.34
N PHE A 226 -15.09 -6.53 7.36
CA PHE A 226 -14.63 -7.23 8.56
C PHE A 226 -13.66 -6.36 9.36
N SER A 227 -13.49 -6.66 10.63
CA SER A 227 -12.62 -5.89 11.47
C SER A 227 -11.15 -6.00 11.04
N GLU A 228 -10.38 -4.97 11.37
CA GLU A 228 -8.97 -4.87 11.03
C GLU A 228 -8.21 -6.14 11.42
N GLY A 229 -7.57 -6.75 10.43
CA GLY A 229 -6.76 -7.94 10.58
C GLY A 229 -5.43 -7.62 11.25
N LEU A 230 -5.28 -8.15 12.46
CA LEU A 230 -4.05 -8.06 13.22
C LEU A 230 -3.36 -9.42 13.21
N PHE A 231 -2.09 -9.46 12.81
CA PHE A 231 -1.30 -10.69 12.71
C PHE A 231 -1.13 -11.43 14.05
N PRO A 232 -0.74 -12.72 14.06
CA PRO A 232 -0.53 -13.49 15.29
C PRO A 232 0.32 -12.74 16.32
N GLY A 233 -0.22 -12.64 17.54
CA GLY A 233 0.35 -11.82 18.61
C GLY A 233 -0.13 -10.36 18.62
N VAL A 234 -0.91 -9.95 17.62
CA VAL A 234 -1.63 -8.69 17.58
C VAL A 234 -3.13 -9.01 17.59
N LYS A 235 -3.88 -8.31 18.40
CA LYS A 235 -5.27 -8.58 18.72
C LYS A 235 -6.15 -8.27 17.51
N ILE A 236 -7.00 -9.20 17.09
CA ILE A 236 -8.12 -8.89 16.18
C ILE A 236 -8.97 -7.81 16.86
N ASN A 237 -9.25 -6.73 16.14
CA ASN A 237 -9.83 -5.54 16.73
C ASN A 237 -11.21 -5.82 17.30
N ASN A 238 -12.05 -6.56 16.56
CA ASN A 238 -13.39 -6.92 17.02
C ASN A 238 -13.82 -8.31 16.53
N PRO A 239 -13.37 -9.40 17.17
CA PRO A 239 -13.71 -10.77 16.75
C PRO A 239 -15.21 -11.09 16.90
N VAL A 240 -15.93 -10.39 17.77
CA VAL A 240 -17.38 -10.55 17.93
C VAL A 240 -18.10 -9.99 16.70
N TRP A 241 -17.65 -8.81 16.22
CA TRP A 241 -18.13 -8.23 14.97
C TRP A 241 -17.99 -9.20 13.80
N ASP A 242 -16.79 -9.75 13.62
CA ASP A 242 -16.49 -10.65 12.51
C ASP A 242 -17.31 -11.93 12.56
N THR A 243 -17.49 -12.52 13.77
CA THR A 243 -18.29 -13.73 13.95
C THR A 243 -19.75 -13.48 13.58
N VAL A 244 -20.33 -12.36 14.01
CA VAL A 244 -21.72 -12.02 13.68
C VAL A 244 -21.83 -11.71 12.19
N LEU A 245 -20.93 -10.88 11.65
CA LEU A 245 -20.95 -10.48 10.25
C LEU A 245 -20.86 -11.68 9.30
N SER A 246 -20.09 -12.69 9.64
CA SER A 246 -19.92 -13.90 8.84
C SER A 246 -21.23 -14.69 8.64
N THR A 247 -22.21 -14.54 9.56
CA THR A 247 -23.51 -15.21 9.44
C THR A 247 -24.36 -14.68 8.28
N TYR A 248 -24.04 -13.50 7.77
CA TYR A 248 -24.73 -12.87 6.66
C TYR A 248 -24.11 -13.18 5.28
N THR A 249 -22.93 -13.81 5.25
CA THR A 249 -22.31 -14.31 4.01
C THR A 249 -22.97 -15.65 3.61
N PRO A 250 -23.39 -15.87 2.36
CA PRO A 250 -23.35 -14.98 1.19
C PRO A 250 -24.64 -14.19 0.93
N SER A 251 -25.56 -14.09 1.89
CA SER A 251 -26.93 -13.57 1.66
C SER A 251 -26.95 -12.06 1.37
N TYR A 252 -26.05 -11.29 2.00
CA TYR A 252 -25.97 -9.83 1.85
C TYR A 252 -24.68 -9.36 1.21
N TRP A 253 -23.63 -10.18 1.23
CA TRP A 253 -22.39 -9.94 0.55
C TRP A 253 -21.77 -11.25 0.08
N ASN A 254 -21.09 -11.18 -1.02
CA ASN A 254 -20.43 -12.32 -1.66
C ASN A 254 -18.90 -12.21 -1.65
N ALA A 255 -18.35 -11.21 -0.97
CA ALA A 255 -16.94 -10.96 -0.76
C ALA A 255 -16.68 -10.41 0.64
N SER A 256 -15.43 -10.37 1.05
CA SER A 256 -14.98 -9.78 2.31
C SER A 256 -13.94 -8.71 2.06
N SER A 257 -14.12 -7.54 2.65
CA SER A 257 -13.13 -6.46 2.68
C SER A 257 -12.48 -6.38 4.05
N VAL A 258 -11.17 -6.18 4.09
CA VAL A 258 -10.40 -6.06 5.33
C VAL A 258 -9.31 -5.00 5.20
N HIS A 259 -8.99 -4.33 6.32
CA HIS A 259 -7.86 -3.42 6.45
C HIS A 259 -6.75 -4.09 7.25
N VAL A 260 -5.48 -3.84 6.87
CA VAL A 260 -4.33 -4.53 7.46
C VAL A 260 -3.19 -3.54 7.75
N TYR A 261 -2.95 -3.28 9.04
CA TYR A 261 -1.87 -2.44 9.55
C TYR A 261 -1.10 -3.18 10.64
N PRO A 262 -0.04 -3.92 10.30
CA PRO A 262 0.60 -4.86 11.25
C PRO A 262 1.35 -4.20 12.41
N ILE A 263 1.74 -2.93 12.29
CA ILE A 263 2.40 -2.20 13.37
C ILE A 263 1.45 -1.15 13.95
N VAL A 264 1.11 -1.35 15.22
CA VAL A 264 0.36 -0.38 16.02
C VAL A 264 1.26 0.03 17.19
N GLY A 265 1.37 1.33 17.42
CA GLY A 265 2.24 1.89 18.45
C GLY A 265 3.65 2.23 17.95
N THR A 266 4.52 2.64 18.87
CA THR A 266 5.85 3.15 18.56
C THR A 266 6.89 2.07 18.83
N LEU A 267 7.57 1.64 17.77
CA LEU A 267 8.76 0.79 17.81
C LEU A 267 9.93 1.56 17.18
N THR A 268 11.15 1.20 17.55
CA THR A 268 12.33 1.69 16.83
C THR A 268 12.31 1.17 15.38
N PRO A 269 12.97 1.84 14.42
CA PRO A 269 13.05 1.36 13.05
C PRO A 269 13.60 -0.08 12.94
N GLU A 270 14.57 -0.44 13.77
CA GLU A 270 15.14 -1.80 13.78
C GLU A 270 14.15 -2.83 14.32
N GLU A 271 13.44 -2.54 15.40
CA GLU A 271 12.40 -3.42 15.95
C GLU A 271 11.25 -3.59 14.98
N THR A 272 10.83 -2.48 14.34
CA THR A 272 9.81 -2.49 13.27
C THR A 272 10.25 -3.43 12.16
N TRP A 273 11.48 -3.29 11.65
CA TRP A 273 12.02 -4.14 10.59
C TRP A 273 12.04 -5.62 10.97
N LYS A 274 12.53 -5.96 12.14
CA LYS A 274 12.54 -7.33 12.65
C LYS A 274 11.13 -7.91 12.80
N LYS A 275 10.17 -7.10 13.27
CA LYS A 275 8.77 -7.54 13.41
C LYS A 275 8.12 -7.77 12.04
N LEU A 276 8.34 -6.87 11.08
CA LEU A 276 7.82 -7.03 9.71
C LEU A 276 8.43 -8.24 9.00
N ASN A 277 9.72 -8.54 9.20
CA ASN A 277 10.34 -9.78 8.67
C ASN A 277 9.65 -11.04 9.21
N GLY A 278 9.30 -11.06 10.49
CA GLY A 278 8.55 -12.16 11.10
C GLY A 278 7.15 -12.30 10.49
N ILE A 279 6.45 -11.18 10.31
CA ILE A 279 5.13 -11.14 9.69
C ILE A 279 5.18 -11.68 8.26
N LEU A 280 6.12 -11.22 7.45
CA LEU A 280 6.29 -11.70 6.07
C LEU A 280 6.51 -13.21 6.02
N ALA A 281 7.32 -13.75 6.92
CA ALA A 281 7.67 -15.17 6.90
C ALA A 281 6.58 -16.09 7.43
N HIS A 282 5.84 -15.65 8.45
CA HIS A 282 4.94 -16.52 9.24
C HIS A 282 3.49 -16.05 9.29
N GLY A 283 3.21 -14.76 9.12
CA GLY A 283 1.89 -14.19 9.41
C GLY A 283 1.08 -13.77 8.19
N THR A 284 1.71 -13.57 7.04
CA THR A 284 1.07 -12.89 5.90
C THR A 284 -0.23 -13.57 5.45
N ALA A 285 -0.19 -14.89 5.27
CA ALA A 285 -1.36 -15.66 4.86
C ALA A 285 -2.18 -16.19 6.04
N ASP A 286 -1.63 -16.19 7.25
CA ASP A 286 -2.26 -16.83 8.41
C ASP A 286 -3.57 -16.15 8.80
N TYR A 287 -3.62 -14.81 8.74
CA TYR A 287 -4.84 -14.08 9.01
C TYR A 287 -5.97 -14.50 8.06
N ILE A 288 -5.69 -14.58 6.76
CA ILE A 288 -6.68 -14.98 5.75
C ILE A 288 -7.03 -16.44 5.92
N ASN A 289 -6.05 -17.34 5.90
CA ASN A 289 -6.28 -18.79 5.83
C ASN A 289 -6.76 -19.39 7.17
N SER A 290 -6.23 -18.89 8.29
CA SER A 290 -6.48 -19.52 9.60
C SER A 290 -7.57 -18.82 10.41
N TYR A 291 -7.90 -17.58 10.08
CA TYR A 291 -8.94 -16.83 10.77
C TYR A 291 -10.11 -16.46 9.86
N LEU A 292 -9.89 -15.71 8.78
CA LEU A 292 -10.97 -15.13 7.98
C LEU A 292 -11.74 -16.20 7.17
N LEU A 293 -11.04 -17.00 6.36
CA LEU A 293 -11.69 -18.03 5.52
C LEU A 293 -12.47 -19.08 6.30
N PRO A 294 -12.06 -19.52 7.50
CA PRO A 294 -12.92 -20.36 8.34
C PRO A 294 -14.25 -19.73 8.75
N LEU A 295 -14.31 -18.40 8.86
CA LEU A 295 -15.54 -17.67 9.18
C LEU A 295 -16.45 -17.46 7.96
N ILE A 296 -15.87 -17.02 6.83
CA ILE A 296 -16.64 -16.57 5.66
C ILE A 296 -16.80 -17.63 4.57
N GLY A 297 -16.11 -18.77 4.70
CA GLY A 297 -16.11 -19.85 3.71
C GLY A 297 -14.90 -19.81 2.78
N ALA A 298 -14.38 -21.01 2.47
CA ALA A 298 -13.10 -21.22 1.78
C ALA A 298 -13.06 -20.70 0.33
N GLN A 299 -14.17 -20.31 -0.27
CA GLN A 299 -14.26 -19.83 -1.64
C GLN A 299 -14.60 -18.33 -1.72
N THR A 300 -14.84 -17.66 -0.60
CA THR A 300 -15.21 -16.25 -0.59
C THR A 300 -14.05 -15.39 -1.03
N PRO A 301 -14.23 -14.48 -2.01
CA PRO A 301 -13.23 -13.51 -2.39
C PRO A 301 -12.89 -12.58 -1.22
N VAL A 302 -11.60 -12.24 -1.11
CA VAL A 302 -11.08 -11.31 -0.09
C VAL A 302 -10.40 -10.14 -0.79
N TYR A 303 -10.77 -8.94 -0.39
CA TYR A 303 -10.15 -7.69 -0.81
C TYR A 303 -9.48 -7.06 0.40
N ILE A 304 -8.19 -6.79 0.31
CA ILE A 304 -7.46 -6.03 1.32
C ILE A 304 -7.48 -4.59 0.85
N THR A 305 -8.53 -3.86 1.22
CA THR A 305 -8.81 -2.54 0.64
C THR A 305 -8.01 -1.41 1.26
N GLU A 306 -7.42 -1.63 2.44
CA GLU A 306 -6.38 -0.77 3.00
C GLU A 306 -5.23 -1.59 3.58
N PHE A 307 -4.02 -1.22 3.19
CA PHE A 307 -2.80 -1.88 3.66
C PHE A 307 -1.63 -0.90 3.75
N ASN A 308 -0.89 -0.93 4.85
CA ASN A 308 0.47 -0.40 4.95
C ASN A 308 1.17 -1.04 6.16
N CYS A 309 2.48 -0.79 6.34
CA CYS A 309 3.22 -1.38 7.46
C CYS A 309 2.77 -0.86 8.84
N CYS A 310 2.36 0.39 8.91
CA CYS A 310 2.04 1.10 10.15
C CYS A 310 0.73 1.85 10.01
N LYS A 311 -0.02 1.97 11.11
CA LYS A 311 -1.29 2.69 11.15
C LYS A 311 -1.12 4.19 11.41
N GLN A 312 -0.10 4.59 12.18
CA GLN A 312 0.11 5.99 12.55
C GLN A 312 0.68 6.80 11.39
N ASP A 313 -0.02 7.83 10.96
CA ASP A 313 0.33 8.74 9.85
C ASP A 313 1.72 9.39 10.00
N SER A 314 2.18 9.60 11.23
CA SER A 314 3.46 10.24 11.54
C SER A 314 4.63 9.27 11.71
N ASN A 315 4.42 7.96 11.52
CA ASN A 315 5.49 7.00 11.71
C ASN A 315 6.54 7.15 10.58
N PRO A 316 7.79 7.51 10.88
CA PRO A 316 8.80 7.75 9.84
C PRO A 316 9.15 6.49 9.05
N TYR A 317 8.88 5.30 9.59
CA TYR A 317 9.11 4.03 8.91
C TYR A 317 8.34 3.94 7.58
N LEU A 318 7.17 4.59 7.49
CA LEU A 318 6.35 4.66 6.28
C LEU A 318 7.08 5.23 5.06
N THR A 319 8.12 6.06 5.28
CA THR A 319 8.89 6.70 4.19
C THR A 319 10.18 5.97 3.84
N TYR A 320 10.60 4.98 4.64
CA TYR A 320 11.87 4.29 4.47
C TYR A 320 11.81 3.22 3.37
N LEU A 321 12.95 2.96 2.73
CA LEU A 321 13.09 1.87 1.75
C LEU A 321 12.73 0.49 2.37
N TYR A 322 12.99 0.28 3.66
CA TYR A 322 12.53 -0.90 4.38
C TYR A 322 11.02 -1.15 4.23
N ASN A 323 10.21 -0.09 4.30
CA ASN A 323 8.77 -0.22 4.04
C ASN A 323 8.50 -0.65 2.60
N GLY A 324 9.23 -0.10 1.63
CA GLY A 324 9.09 -0.51 0.23
C GLY A 324 9.40 -1.98 0.00
N VAL A 325 10.45 -2.52 0.64
CA VAL A 325 10.78 -3.95 0.61
C VAL A 325 9.66 -4.78 1.24
N PHE A 326 9.12 -4.32 2.38
CA PHE A 326 7.99 -4.98 3.06
C PHE A 326 6.74 -5.01 2.17
N LEU A 327 6.33 -3.86 1.62
CA LEU A 327 5.14 -3.76 0.75
C LEU A 327 5.26 -4.68 -0.46
N ALA A 328 6.41 -4.66 -1.15
CA ALA A 328 6.64 -5.49 -2.33
C ALA A 328 6.59 -6.99 -2.01
N GLU A 329 7.24 -7.43 -0.92
CA GLU A 329 7.20 -8.84 -0.52
C GLU A 329 5.79 -9.26 -0.04
N TYR A 330 5.08 -8.39 0.69
CA TYR A 330 3.71 -8.65 1.12
C TYR A 330 2.79 -8.85 -0.09
N MET A 331 2.84 -7.94 -1.07
CA MET A 331 2.07 -8.07 -2.32
C MET A 331 2.36 -9.38 -3.03
N ALA A 332 3.64 -9.73 -3.17
CA ALA A 332 4.04 -10.97 -3.83
C ALA A 332 3.55 -12.24 -3.08
N ARG A 333 3.55 -12.20 -1.75
CA ARG A 333 3.01 -13.30 -0.94
C ARG A 333 1.49 -13.39 -1.05
N MET A 334 0.80 -12.25 -0.97
CA MET A 334 -0.67 -12.22 -1.11
C MET A 334 -1.12 -12.66 -2.50
N SER A 335 -0.36 -12.38 -3.56
CA SER A 335 -0.69 -12.83 -4.91
C SER A 335 -0.75 -14.36 -5.04
N SER A 336 -0.10 -15.09 -4.13
CA SER A 336 -0.16 -16.56 -4.07
C SER A 336 -1.31 -17.12 -3.20
N VAL A 337 -2.13 -16.27 -2.58
CA VAL A 337 -3.31 -16.68 -1.80
C VAL A 337 -4.54 -16.63 -2.70
N PRO A 338 -5.14 -17.77 -3.07
CA PRO A 338 -6.13 -17.83 -4.15
C PRO A 338 -7.39 -16.98 -3.95
N ASN A 339 -7.77 -16.76 -2.69
CA ASN A 339 -8.96 -15.98 -2.35
C ASN A 339 -8.74 -14.48 -2.40
N VAL A 340 -7.50 -14.00 -2.27
CA VAL A 340 -7.19 -12.57 -2.34
C VAL A 340 -7.28 -12.10 -3.78
N LYS A 341 -8.12 -11.09 -4.04
CA LYS A 341 -8.40 -10.55 -5.37
C LYS A 341 -7.67 -9.25 -5.65
N ALA A 342 -7.54 -8.41 -4.64
CA ALA A 342 -6.77 -7.17 -4.71
C ALA A 342 -6.19 -6.80 -3.34
N VAL A 343 -5.10 -6.02 -3.36
CA VAL A 343 -4.51 -5.40 -2.18
C VAL A 343 -4.26 -3.93 -2.47
N GLY A 344 -4.98 -3.05 -1.77
CA GLY A 344 -4.91 -1.60 -1.91
C GLY A 344 -3.98 -0.96 -0.89
N ILE A 345 -2.85 -0.40 -1.32
CA ILE A 345 -1.96 0.35 -0.43
C ILE A 345 -2.62 1.67 -0.04
N ASN A 346 -2.68 1.96 1.23
CA ASN A 346 -3.00 3.27 1.76
C ASN A 346 -1.70 4.05 1.97
N SER A 347 -1.34 5.03 1.08
CA SER A 347 -2.14 5.50 -0.01
C SER A 347 -1.27 5.87 -1.24
N LEU A 348 -1.91 6.06 -2.40
CA LEU A 348 -1.23 6.50 -3.62
C LEU A 348 -0.54 7.86 -3.42
N TYR A 349 -1.25 8.81 -2.82
CA TYR A 349 -0.78 10.16 -2.63
C TYR A 349 -1.18 10.71 -1.27
N THR A 350 -0.29 11.48 -0.65
CA THR A 350 -0.59 12.35 0.49
C THR A 350 0.19 13.65 0.40
N ASP A 351 -0.41 14.71 0.94
CA ASP A 351 0.30 15.94 1.26
C ASP A 351 1.28 15.70 2.43
N ASN A 352 2.02 16.72 2.85
CA ASN A 352 3.07 16.57 3.86
C ASN A 352 2.61 16.16 5.27
N TYR A 353 1.30 16.21 5.56
CA TYR A 353 0.75 15.88 6.87
C TYR A 353 0.77 14.38 7.21
N ASP A 354 0.85 13.51 6.20
CA ASP A 354 0.72 12.07 6.33
C ASP A 354 1.85 11.35 5.57
N SER A 355 2.48 10.39 6.21
CA SER A 355 3.63 9.66 5.66
C SER A 355 3.26 8.44 4.82
N HIS A 356 1.97 8.09 4.69
CA HIS A 356 1.53 6.91 3.93
C HIS A 356 1.70 7.05 2.41
N GLY A 357 1.74 8.28 1.87
CA GLY A 357 1.78 8.52 0.43
C GLY A 357 3.00 7.93 -0.27
N LEU A 358 2.74 7.14 -1.31
CA LEU A 358 3.78 6.66 -2.23
C LEU A 358 4.26 7.78 -3.15
N ILE A 359 3.37 8.68 -3.54
CA ILE A 359 3.65 9.97 -4.17
C ILE A 359 3.41 11.04 -3.11
N ARG A 360 4.29 12.03 -3.02
CA ARG A 360 4.22 13.09 -2.03
C ARG A 360 4.44 14.46 -2.66
N ALA A 361 3.72 15.46 -2.17
CA ALA A 361 3.96 16.84 -2.57
C ALA A 361 5.25 17.41 -1.95
N VAL A 362 5.96 18.23 -2.69
CA VAL A 362 7.09 19.03 -2.17
C VAL A 362 6.58 20.13 -1.23
N ASN A 363 5.39 20.66 -1.50
CA ASN A 363 4.74 21.74 -0.75
C ASN A 363 3.56 21.21 0.07
N ASP A 364 3.20 21.91 1.13
CA ASP A 364 2.03 21.61 1.95
C ASP A 364 0.77 22.25 1.32
N PHE A 365 0.09 21.46 0.54
CA PHE A 365 -1.07 21.91 -0.24
C PHE A 365 -2.37 21.95 0.53
N GLN A 366 -2.57 20.97 1.40
CA GLN A 366 -3.75 20.94 2.25
C GLN A 366 -3.86 22.25 3.04
N ASN A 367 -2.78 22.64 3.72
CA ASN A 367 -2.76 23.89 4.48
C ASN A 367 -2.89 25.12 3.58
N TYR A 368 -2.30 25.10 2.39
CA TYR A 368 -2.47 26.18 1.41
C TYR A 368 -3.93 26.37 1.02
N LEU A 369 -4.62 25.32 0.56
CA LEU A 369 -6.03 25.39 0.14
C LEU A 369 -6.95 25.77 1.31
N VAL A 370 -6.74 25.17 2.49
CA VAL A 370 -7.52 25.52 3.69
C VAL A 370 -7.37 27.01 4.02
N ALA A 371 -6.16 27.56 3.89
CA ALA A 371 -5.91 28.99 4.10
C ALA A 371 -6.59 29.88 3.03
N GLN A 372 -6.60 29.45 1.75
CA GLN A 372 -7.28 30.18 0.68
C GLN A 372 -8.80 30.22 0.91
N VAL A 373 -9.43 29.10 1.27
CA VAL A 373 -10.87 29.04 1.58
C VAL A 373 -11.20 29.88 2.83
N ALA A 374 -10.33 29.87 3.85
CA ALA A 374 -10.50 30.69 5.04
C ALA A 374 -10.46 32.21 4.73
N ALA A 375 -9.60 32.61 3.78
CA ALA A 375 -9.47 34.00 3.32
C ALA A 375 -10.60 34.39 2.33
N ASN A 376 -11.08 33.46 1.54
CA ASN A 376 -12.17 33.66 0.56
C ASN A 376 -13.04 32.38 0.51
N PRO A 377 -14.21 32.36 1.16
CA PRO A 377 -15.10 31.20 1.18
C PRO A 377 -15.59 30.74 -0.21
N ASN A 378 -15.48 31.61 -1.22
CA ASN A 378 -15.83 31.29 -2.61
C ASN A 378 -14.58 30.93 -3.45
N TYR A 379 -13.45 30.69 -2.80
CA TYR A 379 -12.25 30.25 -3.53
C TYR A 379 -12.50 28.90 -4.19
N SER A 380 -12.14 28.80 -5.48
CA SER A 380 -12.17 27.57 -6.24
C SER A 380 -10.90 27.45 -7.08
N THR A 381 -10.37 26.26 -7.18
CA THR A 381 -9.23 25.94 -8.07
C THR A 381 -9.63 25.97 -9.55
N ASP A 382 -10.93 25.85 -9.88
CA ASP A 382 -11.43 25.83 -11.25
C ASP A 382 -11.30 27.15 -12.01
N THR A 383 -11.05 28.26 -11.31
CA THR A 383 -11.20 29.61 -11.92
C THR A 383 -9.90 30.34 -12.15
N ALA A 384 -8.75 29.77 -11.81
CA ALA A 384 -7.52 30.56 -11.82
C ALA A 384 -6.36 29.83 -12.48
N THR A 385 -5.31 30.57 -12.72
CA THR A 385 -3.94 30.09 -12.69
C THR A 385 -3.83 29.07 -11.56
N ASP A 386 -4.20 27.84 -11.87
CA ASP A 386 -4.33 26.74 -10.95
C ASP A 386 -2.99 26.60 -10.18
N PRO A 387 -2.99 26.79 -8.85
CA PRO A 387 -1.79 26.57 -8.07
C PRO A 387 -1.28 25.11 -8.22
N ASN A 388 -2.13 24.19 -8.68
CA ASN A 388 -1.73 22.83 -9.02
C ASN A 388 -0.66 22.79 -10.14
N THR A 389 -0.60 23.76 -11.03
CA THR A 389 0.51 23.87 -11.99
C THR A 389 1.87 24.15 -11.31
N GLN A 390 1.83 24.60 -10.07
CA GLN A 390 3.04 24.84 -9.26
C GLN A 390 3.44 23.60 -8.43
N PHE A 391 2.60 22.53 -8.43
CA PHE A 391 2.91 21.33 -7.72
C PHE A 391 4.15 20.65 -8.25
N GLN A 392 5.00 20.29 -7.33
CA GLN A 392 6.06 19.35 -7.56
C GLN A 392 5.82 18.13 -6.68
N PHE A 393 5.86 16.98 -7.31
CA PHE A 393 5.75 15.70 -6.65
C PHE A 393 7.09 15.00 -6.63
N TYR A 394 7.30 14.18 -5.64
CA TYR A 394 8.35 13.18 -5.64
C TYR A 394 7.77 11.83 -5.25
N THR A 395 8.35 10.78 -5.80
CA THR A 395 7.99 9.42 -5.41
C THR A 395 8.81 9.03 -4.19
N SER A 396 8.15 8.58 -3.12
CA SER A 396 8.82 8.09 -1.92
C SER A 396 9.63 6.82 -2.22
N ALA A 397 10.59 6.47 -1.35
CA ALA A 397 11.35 5.22 -1.52
C ALA A 397 10.43 3.97 -1.57
N PRO A 398 9.38 3.85 -0.73
CA PRO A 398 8.37 2.80 -0.90
C PRO A 398 7.63 2.86 -2.23
N GLY A 399 7.30 4.05 -2.72
CA GLY A 399 6.66 4.22 -4.02
C GLY A 399 7.52 3.69 -5.16
N LEU A 400 8.82 4.02 -5.19
CA LEU A 400 9.75 3.48 -6.18
C LEU A 400 9.85 1.95 -6.11
N ALA A 401 9.90 1.39 -4.90
CA ALA A 401 9.91 -0.05 -4.69
C ALA A 401 8.64 -0.72 -5.24
N MET A 402 7.47 -0.10 -5.02
CA MET A 402 6.21 -0.60 -5.57
C MET A 402 6.13 -0.45 -7.08
N GLY A 403 6.65 0.62 -7.67
CA GLY A 403 6.78 0.75 -9.13
C GLY A 403 7.59 -0.38 -9.75
N VAL A 404 8.69 -0.79 -9.10
CA VAL A 404 9.48 -1.97 -9.52
C VAL A 404 8.70 -3.27 -9.34
N ALA A 405 8.02 -3.45 -8.21
CA ALA A 405 7.23 -4.67 -7.95
C ALA A 405 6.07 -4.82 -8.93
N ASN A 406 5.39 -3.73 -9.25
CA ASN A 406 4.23 -3.71 -10.14
C ASN A 406 4.60 -4.01 -11.61
N GLN A 407 5.86 -3.83 -12.01
CA GLN A 407 6.32 -4.33 -13.31
C GLN A 407 6.16 -5.85 -13.43
N ALA A 408 6.33 -6.59 -12.33
CA ALA A 408 6.09 -8.02 -12.33
C ALA A 408 4.61 -8.35 -12.07
N ILE A 409 4.00 -7.73 -11.07
CA ILE A 409 2.66 -8.10 -10.61
C ILE A 409 1.59 -7.65 -11.61
N ASN A 410 1.46 -6.35 -11.88
CA ASN A 410 0.35 -5.81 -12.68
C ASN A 410 0.54 -6.00 -14.19
N SER A 411 1.74 -6.38 -14.65
CA SER A 411 1.96 -6.76 -16.06
C SER A 411 1.66 -8.21 -16.36
N SER A 412 1.25 -9.00 -15.37
CA SER A 412 1.14 -10.46 -15.48
C SER A 412 -0.29 -10.96 -15.27
N SER A 413 -0.58 -12.12 -15.83
CA SER A 413 -1.87 -12.84 -15.69
C SER A 413 -1.76 -14.16 -14.95
N GLN A 414 -0.53 -14.64 -14.72
CA GLN A 414 -0.27 -15.89 -14.03
C GLN A 414 0.93 -15.73 -13.10
N LEU A 415 0.93 -16.50 -12.03
CA LEU A 415 2.09 -16.70 -11.17
C LEU A 415 2.53 -18.17 -11.20
N TRP A 416 3.82 -18.41 -10.99
CA TRP A 416 4.40 -19.73 -10.88
C TRP A 416 4.94 -19.97 -9.48
N PRO A 417 4.69 -21.15 -8.89
CA PRO A 417 5.30 -21.51 -7.62
C PRO A 417 6.83 -21.41 -7.66
N THR A 418 7.39 -20.82 -6.64
CA THR A 418 8.84 -20.71 -6.45
C THR A 418 9.27 -21.41 -5.18
N THR A 419 10.43 -22.07 -5.23
CA THR A 419 11.10 -22.60 -4.04
C THR A 419 12.47 -21.96 -3.89
N LEU A 420 12.83 -21.65 -2.64
CA LEU A 420 14.11 -21.04 -2.32
C LEU A 420 14.94 -22.01 -1.49
N THR A 421 16.22 -22.14 -1.82
CA THR A 421 17.17 -22.95 -1.06
C THR A 421 18.49 -22.21 -0.87
N GLY A 422 19.11 -22.40 0.30
CA GLY A 422 20.37 -21.74 0.67
C GLY A 422 20.20 -20.25 0.96
N GLY A 423 21.32 -19.55 0.99
CA GLY A 423 21.39 -18.12 1.25
C GLY A 423 21.39 -17.76 2.74
N PRO A 424 21.70 -16.49 3.06
CA PRO A 424 21.70 -15.98 4.42
C PRO A 424 20.30 -15.72 4.95
N THR A 425 20.22 -15.52 6.27
CA THR A 425 18.99 -15.18 6.99
C THR A 425 19.07 -13.79 7.61
N VAL A 426 17.92 -13.24 7.97
CA VAL A 426 17.77 -11.99 8.74
C VAL A 426 17.01 -12.26 10.04
N PRO A 427 17.29 -11.47 11.10
CA PRO A 427 16.60 -11.63 12.37
C PRO A 427 15.14 -11.21 12.29
N ILE A 428 14.31 -11.81 13.16
CA ILE A 428 12.92 -11.44 13.38
C ILE A 428 12.67 -11.04 14.83
N LEU A 429 11.54 -10.37 15.05
CA LEU A 429 10.98 -10.09 16.36
C LEU A 429 9.58 -10.72 16.44
N GLY A 430 9.31 -11.46 17.50
CA GLY A 430 8.07 -12.23 17.67
C GLY A 430 8.14 -13.62 17.03
N TYR A 431 7.01 -14.32 16.97
CA TYR A 431 6.90 -15.71 16.51
C TYR A 431 7.82 -16.63 17.31
N ASP A 432 8.55 -17.52 16.65
CA ASP A 432 9.52 -18.44 17.27
C ASP A 432 10.93 -17.84 17.45
N GLY A 433 11.14 -16.61 16.97
CA GLY A 433 12.41 -15.89 17.02
C GLY A 433 13.49 -16.43 16.07
N ASN A 434 13.23 -17.50 15.31
CA ASN A 434 14.19 -18.07 14.38
C ASN A 434 14.42 -17.16 13.17
N PRO A 435 15.68 -16.92 12.77
CA PRO A 435 15.97 -16.09 11.60
C PRO A 435 15.32 -16.64 10.33
N VAL A 436 14.87 -15.74 9.45
CA VAL A 436 14.17 -16.08 8.20
C VAL A 436 15.02 -15.76 6.97
N PRO A 437 14.77 -16.36 5.81
CA PRO A 437 15.55 -16.08 4.59
C PRO A 437 15.60 -14.58 4.27
N ALA A 438 16.80 -14.09 3.96
CA ALA A 438 17.01 -12.70 3.55
C ALA A 438 16.40 -12.41 2.17
N ILE A 439 16.40 -13.41 1.29
CA ILE A 439 15.78 -13.33 -0.04
C ILE A 439 14.38 -13.95 -0.01
N TYR A 440 13.45 -13.25 -0.65
CA TYR A 440 12.20 -13.82 -1.12
C TYR A 440 12.09 -13.61 -2.63
N ALA A 441 11.41 -14.51 -3.34
CA ALA A 441 11.18 -14.37 -4.77
C ALA A 441 9.86 -15.02 -5.20
N GLN A 442 9.18 -14.36 -6.15
CA GLN A 442 7.96 -14.83 -6.79
C GLN A 442 8.04 -14.64 -8.30
N ALA A 443 7.73 -15.67 -9.05
CA ALA A 443 7.77 -15.64 -10.50
C ALA A 443 6.37 -15.46 -11.11
N TYR A 444 6.33 -14.74 -12.24
CA TYR A 444 5.12 -14.40 -12.97
C TYR A 444 5.29 -14.58 -14.48
N LEU A 445 4.19 -14.86 -15.18
CA LEU A 445 4.09 -14.82 -16.63
C LEU A 445 3.31 -13.59 -17.06
N GLY A 446 3.99 -12.72 -17.79
CA GLY A 446 3.42 -11.49 -18.32
C GLY A 446 2.40 -11.70 -19.43
N ASN A 447 1.46 -10.78 -19.55
CA ASN A 447 0.49 -10.73 -20.67
C ASN A 447 1.18 -10.64 -22.05
N ASN A 448 2.43 -10.17 -22.07
CA ASN A 448 3.28 -10.08 -23.26
C ASN A 448 4.15 -11.32 -23.51
N GLY A 449 3.96 -12.39 -22.74
CA GLY A 449 4.72 -13.63 -22.81
C GLY A 449 6.12 -13.56 -22.16
N LYS A 450 6.51 -12.42 -21.56
CA LYS A 450 7.77 -12.31 -20.81
C LYS A 450 7.66 -12.97 -19.45
N HIS A 451 8.77 -13.46 -18.98
CA HIS A 451 8.93 -13.99 -17.64
C HIS A 451 9.41 -12.86 -16.72
N TYR A 452 8.77 -12.74 -15.56
CA TYR A 452 9.15 -11.80 -14.52
C TYR A 452 9.46 -12.56 -13.24
N LEU A 453 10.53 -12.16 -12.57
CA LEU A 453 10.85 -12.62 -11.22
C LEU A 453 11.04 -11.41 -10.32
N LEU A 454 10.10 -11.22 -9.39
CA LEU A 454 10.22 -10.25 -8.33
C LEU A 454 11.07 -10.84 -7.21
N ILE A 455 12.13 -10.14 -6.83
CA ILE A 455 13.05 -10.54 -5.76
C ILE A 455 13.11 -9.41 -4.74
N THR A 456 12.97 -9.74 -3.47
CA THR A 456 13.29 -8.82 -2.36
C THR A 456 14.53 -9.30 -1.63
N ASN A 457 15.40 -8.37 -1.25
CA ASN A 457 16.54 -8.62 -0.38
C ASN A 457 16.41 -7.79 0.90
N LYS A 458 16.24 -8.46 2.02
CA LYS A 458 16.10 -7.89 3.36
C LYS A 458 17.43 -7.64 4.07
N ALA A 459 18.55 -8.08 3.50
CA ALA A 459 19.87 -7.89 4.08
C ALA A 459 20.47 -6.55 3.66
N ALA A 460 21.32 -5.98 4.53
CA ALA A 460 22.07 -4.75 4.25
C ALA A 460 23.30 -4.95 3.33
N GLN A 461 23.39 -6.10 2.65
CA GLN A 461 24.46 -6.45 1.72
C GLN A 461 23.90 -7.05 0.43
N SER A 462 24.65 -6.93 -0.66
CA SER A 462 24.30 -7.59 -1.92
C SER A 462 24.41 -9.10 -1.80
N LEU A 463 23.46 -9.81 -2.40
CA LEU A 463 23.39 -11.27 -2.32
C LEU A 463 23.34 -11.88 -3.73
N PRO A 464 24.09 -12.96 -3.99
CA PRO A 464 24.00 -13.70 -5.25
C PRO A 464 22.73 -14.56 -5.25
N VAL A 465 21.96 -14.48 -6.34
CA VAL A 465 20.74 -15.26 -6.54
C VAL A 465 20.86 -16.05 -7.84
N ARG A 466 20.79 -17.38 -7.74
CA ARG A 466 20.76 -18.28 -8.88
C ARG A 466 19.32 -18.58 -9.27
N ILE A 467 18.98 -18.37 -10.53
CA ILE A 467 17.63 -18.55 -11.06
C ILE A 467 17.60 -19.85 -11.87
N GLN A 468 16.64 -20.71 -11.54
CA GLN A 468 16.36 -21.97 -12.24
C GLN A 468 14.90 -22.02 -12.66
N VAL A 469 14.64 -22.64 -13.80
CA VAL A 469 13.31 -23.00 -14.27
C VAL A 469 13.27 -24.53 -14.40
N ASN A 470 12.39 -25.16 -13.64
CA ASN A 470 12.28 -26.63 -13.56
C ASN A 470 13.63 -27.32 -13.30
N GLY A 471 14.44 -26.75 -12.41
CA GLY A 471 15.76 -27.26 -12.03
C GLY A 471 16.91 -26.91 -12.98
N VAL A 472 16.64 -26.24 -14.12
CA VAL A 472 17.66 -25.85 -15.09
C VAL A 472 18.00 -24.36 -14.93
N ASN A 473 19.30 -24.05 -14.89
CA ASN A 473 19.73 -22.66 -14.79
C ASN A 473 19.25 -21.83 -16.00
N VAL A 474 18.68 -20.68 -15.73
CA VAL A 474 18.38 -19.71 -16.80
C VAL A 474 19.69 -19.24 -17.43
N THR A 475 19.74 -19.20 -18.73
CA THR A 475 20.90 -18.81 -19.53
C THR A 475 20.60 -17.55 -20.34
N GLY A 476 21.62 -16.86 -20.81
CA GLY A 476 21.48 -15.62 -21.58
C GLY A 476 21.52 -14.37 -20.70
N THR A 477 21.16 -13.25 -21.31
CA THR A 477 21.15 -11.93 -20.65
C THR A 477 19.84 -11.72 -19.93
N LEU A 478 19.91 -11.36 -18.66
CA LEU A 478 18.79 -10.99 -17.81
C LEU A 478 18.72 -9.47 -17.72
N SER A 479 17.53 -8.89 -17.85
CA SER A 479 17.31 -7.46 -17.62
C SER A 479 16.83 -7.24 -16.19
N LEU A 480 17.39 -6.28 -15.49
CA LEU A 480 17.07 -5.94 -14.11
C LEU A 480 16.56 -4.51 -14.04
N THR A 481 15.43 -4.32 -13.36
CA THR A 481 14.98 -3.02 -12.86
C THR A 481 14.92 -3.13 -11.34
N TYR A 482 15.53 -2.22 -10.62
CA TYR A 482 15.63 -2.35 -9.18
C TYR A 482 15.73 -1.02 -8.44
N VAL A 483 15.40 -1.05 -7.17
CA VAL A 483 15.70 -0.02 -6.17
C VAL A 483 16.48 -0.66 -5.03
N SER A 484 17.54 -0.02 -4.58
CA SER A 484 18.45 -0.56 -3.56
C SER A 484 19.19 0.55 -2.83
N ASN A 485 19.43 0.35 -1.54
CA ASN A 485 20.33 1.19 -0.74
C ASN A 485 20.90 0.37 0.44
N SER A 486 22.20 0.56 0.74
CA SER A 486 22.82 -0.11 1.91
C SER A 486 22.22 0.36 3.24
N ASN A 487 21.67 1.58 3.29
CA ASN A 487 20.86 2.05 4.39
C ASN A 487 19.38 1.81 4.10
N GLY A 488 18.77 0.83 4.75
CA GLY A 488 17.35 0.53 4.60
C GLY A 488 16.40 1.64 5.11
N GLN A 489 16.91 2.58 5.90
CA GLN A 489 16.19 3.79 6.33
C GLN A 489 16.34 4.95 5.31
N ALA A 490 16.97 4.72 4.16
CA ALA A 490 17.02 5.73 3.11
C ALA A 490 15.60 6.08 2.66
N ALA A 491 15.34 7.38 2.52
CA ALA A 491 14.06 7.94 2.15
C ALA A 491 14.24 9.07 1.13
N ASN A 492 13.28 9.23 0.24
CA ASN A 492 13.14 10.44 -0.55
C ASN A 492 12.34 11.46 0.25
N THR A 493 12.76 12.71 0.18
CA THR A 493 12.14 13.85 0.87
C THR A 493 12.00 15.03 -0.09
N ALA A 494 11.25 16.04 0.28
CA ALA A 494 11.15 17.28 -0.51
C ALA A 494 12.52 17.93 -0.79
N GLN A 495 13.47 17.81 0.17
CA GLN A 495 14.83 18.38 0.05
C GLN A 495 15.82 17.45 -0.67
N ALA A 496 15.52 16.15 -0.72
CA ALA A 496 16.32 15.12 -1.38
C ALA A 496 15.41 14.11 -2.11
N PRO A 497 14.71 14.53 -3.18
CA PRO A 497 13.70 13.71 -3.84
C PRO A 497 14.29 12.48 -4.56
N ASP A 498 15.59 12.51 -4.83
CA ASP A 498 16.32 11.49 -5.61
C ASP A 498 17.36 10.72 -4.78
N ASN A 499 17.23 10.72 -3.44
CA ASN A 499 18.16 9.99 -2.56
C ASN A 499 18.10 8.47 -2.80
N VAL A 500 16.94 7.96 -3.18
CA VAL A 500 16.71 6.61 -3.69
C VAL A 500 16.14 6.73 -5.10
N GLN A 501 16.65 5.92 -6.04
CA GLN A 501 16.24 5.97 -7.45
C GLN A 501 16.05 4.55 -8.01
N ILE A 502 15.18 4.43 -9.01
CA ILE A 502 15.10 3.22 -9.83
C ILE A 502 16.34 3.16 -10.72
N GLN A 503 16.93 1.97 -10.78
CA GLN A 503 18.11 1.66 -11.58
C GLN A 503 17.80 0.49 -12.53
N THR A 504 18.50 0.45 -13.64
CA THR A 504 18.44 -0.65 -14.61
C THR A 504 19.83 -1.22 -14.86
N ALA A 505 19.90 -2.52 -15.07
CA ALA A 505 21.14 -3.20 -15.43
C ALA A 505 20.84 -4.44 -16.27
N THR A 506 21.88 -5.00 -16.86
CA THR A 506 21.87 -6.36 -17.42
C THR A 506 22.83 -7.25 -16.64
N SER A 507 22.51 -8.52 -16.52
CA SER A 507 23.31 -9.50 -15.79
C SER A 507 23.26 -10.87 -16.46
N SER A 508 24.17 -11.74 -16.06
CA SER A 508 24.06 -13.18 -16.26
C SER A 508 23.65 -13.84 -14.96
N ASN A 509 23.21 -15.10 -15.03
CA ASN A 509 22.90 -15.91 -13.86
C ASN A 509 24.19 -16.52 -13.26
N PRO A 510 24.45 -16.41 -11.93
CA PRO A 510 23.62 -15.79 -10.91
C PRO A 510 23.61 -14.24 -10.98
N VAL A 511 22.45 -13.65 -10.61
CA VAL A 511 22.32 -12.19 -10.49
C VAL A 511 22.76 -11.71 -9.10
N SER A 512 23.36 -10.52 -9.05
CA SER A 512 23.64 -9.84 -7.76
C SER A 512 22.46 -8.93 -7.40
N VAL A 513 21.76 -9.27 -6.33
CA VAL A 513 20.62 -8.49 -5.82
C VAL A 513 21.13 -7.53 -4.74
N GLY A 514 20.95 -6.24 -4.96
CA GLY A 514 21.47 -5.19 -4.07
C GLY A 514 20.95 -5.25 -2.64
N PRO A 515 21.57 -4.52 -1.70
CA PRO A 515 21.14 -4.49 -0.30
C PRO A 515 19.79 -3.79 -0.14
N ASN A 516 18.96 -4.25 0.81
CA ASN A 516 17.65 -3.69 1.12
C ASN A 516 16.90 -3.29 -0.16
N SER A 517 16.60 -4.26 -1.02
CA SER A 517 16.18 -3.98 -2.39
C SER A 517 14.92 -4.69 -2.81
N VAL A 518 14.28 -4.09 -3.81
CA VAL A 518 13.26 -4.73 -4.65
C VAL A 518 13.81 -4.77 -6.07
N THR A 519 13.84 -5.95 -6.68
CA THR A 519 14.39 -6.18 -8.01
C THR A 519 13.39 -6.97 -8.86
N CYS A 520 13.06 -6.44 -10.03
CA CYS A 520 12.34 -7.14 -11.08
C CYS A 520 13.34 -7.65 -12.12
N VAL A 521 13.43 -8.95 -12.30
CA VAL A 521 14.26 -9.62 -13.33
C VAL A 521 13.36 -10.06 -14.46
N THR A 522 13.76 -9.78 -15.72
CA THR A 522 13.02 -10.20 -16.92
C THR A 522 13.93 -10.93 -17.89
N TRP A 523 13.35 -11.98 -18.56
CA TRP A 523 14.02 -12.76 -19.62
C TRP A 523 13.03 -13.35 -20.62
#